data_2aa146dd958f30e2178e44dafa764aef
#
_entry.id   2aa146dd958f30e2178e44dafa764aef
#
_cell.length_a   1.000
_cell.length_b   1.000
_cell.length_c   1.000
_cell.angle_alpha   90.00
_cell.angle_beta   90.00
_cell.angle_gamma   90.00
#
_symmetry.space_group_name_H-M   'P 1'
#
loop_
_entity.id
_entity.type
_entity.pdbx_description
1 polymer ?
#
loop_
_entity_poly.entity_id
_entity_poly.type
_entity_poly.pdbx_seq_one_letter_code
_entity_poly.pdbx_strand_id
1 'polypeptide(L)'
;MKIEQAKELAEKALAQLAETLEQGQSDELKRYLAAMAKFPCYSLNNLLLILAQRPDTARVAGYQTWRQLGRQVNHGARGILIFAPVVRRKADMNGREEATGDNGSFVKLLGFRGVRVFAEEDTSGQPIPALSRCSGDPSAFDERLRQFLTSRGIQLEYSENIRPAQGQCSAGKIVLLPGMDPAVEFSVLAHEAGHHLLHFGERRRETTKRVRETEAEAVAFVVSEAIGLEAMRSSSEYISLYSGDRDLLTESLEHIQRASAEIITAIAVPK
;
A
#
# COMPACT_ATOMS: atom_id res chain seq x y z
N MET A 1 -25.83 0.44 -5.50
CA MET A 1 -25.06 1.65 -5.84
C MET A 1 -24.62 1.53 -7.28
N LYS A 2 -24.77 2.58 -8.09
CA LYS A 2 -24.34 2.68 -9.50
C LYS A 2 -22.88 3.16 -9.55
N ILE A 3 -22.21 3.03 -10.68
CA ILE A 3 -20.79 3.42 -10.87
C ILE A 3 -20.57 4.90 -10.59
N GLU A 4 -21.48 5.77 -11.07
CA GLU A 4 -21.43 7.22 -10.84
C GLU A 4 -21.48 7.54 -9.35
N GLN A 5 -22.39 6.91 -8.61
CA GLN A 5 -22.50 7.07 -7.15
C GLN A 5 -21.24 6.59 -6.41
N ALA A 6 -20.56 5.56 -6.94
CA ALA A 6 -19.30 5.11 -6.36
C ALA A 6 -18.17 6.11 -6.58
N LYS A 7 -18.10 6.75 -7.77
CA LYS A 7 -17.13 7.82 -8.04
C LYS A 7 -17.37 9.00 -7.11
N GLU A 8 -18.59 9.49 -7.01
CA GLU A 8 -18.97 10.57 -6.10
C GLU A 8 -18.61 10.25 -4.64
N LEU A 9 -18.81 8.99 -4.21
CA LEU A 9 -18.46 8.55 -2.87
C LEU A 9 -16.95 8.59 -2.61
N ALA A 10 -16.14 8.13 -3.56
CA ALA A 10 -14.67 8.17 -3.45
C ALA A 10 -14.16 9.63 -3.45
N GLU A 11 -14.70 10.48 -4.32
CA GLU A 11 -14.36 11.92 -4.36
C GLU A 11 -14.73 12.63 -3.06
N LYS A 12 -15.91 12.31 -2.51
CA LYS A 12 -16.35 12.86 -1.21
C LYS A 12 -15.45 12.42 -0.07
N ALA A 13 -15.04 11.15 -0.02
CA ALA A 13 -14.12 10.64 0.99
C ALA A 13 -12.75 11.34 0.92
N LEU A 14 -12.24 11.57 -0.28
CA LEU A 14 -10.98 12.29 -0.47
C LEU A 14 -11.12 13.78 -0.09
N ALA A 15 -12.25 14.42 -0.41
CA ALA A 15 -12.52 15.79 -0.01
C ALA A 15 -12.58 15.95 1.51
N GLN A 16 -13.23 15.02 2.19
CA GLN A 16 -13.32 14.99 3.65
C GLN A 16 -11.92 14.81 4.28
N LEU A 17 -11.08 13.93 3.72
CA LEU A 17 -9.70 13.75 4.18
C LEU A 17 -8.90 15.06 4.04
N ALA A 18 -9.00 15.74 2.89
CA ALA A 18 -8.34 17.02 2.68
C ALA A 18 -8.78 18.07 3.71
N GLU A 19 -10.09 18.19 3.97
CA GLU A 19 -10.64 19.12 4.96
C GLU A 19 -10.13 18.83 6.38
N THR A 20 -10.08 17.55 6.80
CA THR A 20 -9.54 17.19 8.12
C THR A 20 -8.06 17.52 8.27
N LEU A 21 -7.27 17.38 7.20
CA LEU A 21 -5.86 17.75 7.18
C LEU A 21 -5.68 19.28 7.24
N GLU A 22 -6.53 20.07 6.59
CA GLU A 22 -6.55 21.54 6.74
C GLU A 22 -6.78 21.98 8.17
N GLN A 23 -7.63 21.23 8.90
CA GLN A 23 -7.91 21.49 10.32
C GLN A 23 -6.79 20.99 11.26
N GLY A 24 -5.68 20.48 10.70
CA GLY A 24 -4.57 19.95 11.49
C GLY A 24 -4.83 18.59 12.11
N GLN A 25 -5.85 17.86 11.64
CA GLN A 25 -6.23 16.53 12.13
C GLN A 25 -5.65 15.46 11.22
N SER A 26 -4.70 14.67 11.72
CA SER A 26 -4.04 13.62 10.96
C SER A 26 -4.59 12.20 11.21
N ASP A 27 -5.53 12.03 12.13
CA ASP A 27 -6.04 10.71 12.52
C ASP A 27 -6.79 10.03 11.37
N GLU A 28 -7.52 10.80 10.55
CA GLU A 28 -8.20 10.26 9.38
C GLU A 28 -7.18 9.73 8.35
N LEU A 29 -6.10 10.48 8.10
CA LEU A 29 -5.03 10.00 7.21
C LEU A 29 -4.38 8.72 7.74
N LYS A 30 -4.14 8.61 9.05
CA LYS A 30 -3.63 7.36 9.65
C LYS A 30 -4.56 6.19 9.40
N ARG A 31 -5.88 6.39 9.49
CA ARG A 31 -6.86 5.33 9.16
C ARG A 31 -6.72 4.87 7.71
N TYR A 32 -6.52 5.80 6.77
CA TYR A 32 -6.26 5.44 5.37
C TYR A 32 -4.94 4.70 5.20
N LEU A 33 -3.86 5.15 5.83
CA LEU A 33 -2.57 4.49 5.78
C LEU A 33 -2.63 3.07 6.41
N ALA A 34 -3.29 2.93 7.56
CA ALA A 34 -3.51 1.61 8.18
C ALA A 34 -4.38 0.69 7.30
N ALA A 35 -5.31 1.25 6.54
CA ALA A 35 -6.08 0.48 5.58
C ALA A 35 -5.25 0.08 4.35
N MET A 36 -4.29 0.89 3.90
CA MET A 36 -3.32 0.50 2.86
C MET A 36 -2.54 -0.75 3.27
N ALA A 37 -2.15 -0.84 4.54
CA ALA A 37 -1.49 -2.03 5.10
C ALA A 37 -2.37 -3.28 5.05
N LYS A 38 -3.68 -3.14 5.32
CA LYS A 38 -4.65 -4.23 5.28
C LYS A 38 -5.02 -4.66 3.86
N PHE A 39 -5.02 -3.72 2.92
CA PHE A 39 -5.52 -3.90 1.56
C PHE A 39 -4.48 -3.56 0.47
N PRO A 40 -3.26 -4.12 0.51
CA PRO A 40 -2.18 -3.73 -0.39
C PRO A 40 -2.51 -3.95 -1.87
N CYS A 41 -3.36 -4.93 -2.20
CA CYS A 41 -3.74 -5.25 -3.58
C CYS A 41 -4.80 -4.33 -4.19
N TYR A 42 -5.35 -3.37 -3.44
CA TYR A 42 -6.38 -2.47 -3.93
C TYR A 42 -5.78 -1.10 -4.27
N SER A 43 -6.28 -0.48 -5.36
CA SER A 43 -5.93 0.91 -5.68
C SER A 43 -6.49 1.88 -4.64
N LEU A 44 -5.93 3.10 -4.57
CA LEU A 44 -6.41 4.14 -3.67
C LEU A 44 -7.93 4.35 -3.77
N ASN A 45 -8.47 4.49 -5.00
CA ASN A 45 -9.91 4.68 -5.20
C ASN A 45 -10.74 3.51 -4.65
N ASN A 46 -10.28 2.27 -4.80
CA ASN A 46 -10.97 1.12 -4.23
C ASN A 46 -10.85 1.07 -2.71
N LEU A 47 -9.72 1.49 -2.14
CA LEU A 47 -9.54 1.63 -0.72
C LEU A 47 -10.53 2.63 -0.12
N LEU A 48 -10.64 3.83 -0.73
CA LEU A 48 -11.62 4.85 -0.34
C LEU A 48 -13.05 4.30 -0.38
N LEU A 49 -13.40 3.54 -1.42
CA LEU A 49 -14.71 2.91 -1.55
C LEU A 49 -14.97 1.84 -0.50
N ILE A 50 -13.98 1.02 -0.17
CA ILE A 50 -14.09 -0.01 0.87
C ILE A 50 -14.34 0.66 2.22
N LEU A 51 -13.51 1.62 2.60
CA LEU A 51 -13.62 2.32 3.88
C LEU A 51 -14.92 3.12 4.01
N ALA A 52 -15.36 3.79 2.95
CA ALA A 52 -16.61 4.56 2.96
C ALA A 52 -17.86 3.67 3.08
N GLN A 53 -17.80 2.39 2.64
CA GLN A 53 -18.92 1.44 2.73
C GLN A 53 -18.84 0.52 3.95
N ARG A 54 -17.62 0.20 4.41
CA ARG A 54 -17.33 -0.72 5.52
C ARG A 54 -16.04 -0.28 6.24
N PRO A 55 -16.10 0.72 7.12
CA PRO A 55 -14.91 1.31 7.74
C PRO A 55 -14.12 0.35 8.63
N ASP A 56 -14.80 -0.63 9.25
CA ASP A 56 -14.20 -1.51 10.25
C ASP A 56 -13.78 -2.87 9.70
N THR A 57 -13.96 -3.12 8.39
CA THR A 57 -13.61 -4.43 7.82
C THR A 57 -12.09 -4.66 7.83
N ALA A 58 -11.71 -5.89 8.15
CA ALA A 58 -10.32 -6.30 8.15
C ALA A 58 -9.89 -6.94 6.83
N ARG A 59 -10.82 -7.58 6.12
CA ARG A 59 -10.56 -8.28 4.85
C ARG A 59 -11.75 -8.21 3.92
N VAL A 60 -11.48 -8.02 2.65
CA VAL A 60 -12.49 -8.09 1.60
C VAL A 60 -11.97 -8.93 0.43
N ALA A 61 -12.86 -9.70 -0.19
CA ALA A 61 -12.53 -10.44 -1.41
C ALA A 61 -13.77 -10.67 -2.28
N GLY A 62 -13.54 -11.03 -3.54
CA GLY A 62 -14.59 -11.45 -4.45
C GLY A 62 -15.20 -12.79 -4.05
N TYR A 63 -16.43 -13.05 -4.49
CA TYR A 63 -17.17 -14.28 -4.19
C TYR A 63 -16.37 -15.56 -4.48
N GLN A 64 -15.70 -15.61 -5.63
CA GLN A 64 -14.91 -16.80 -6.02
C GLN A 64 -13.67 -16.96 -5.12
N THR A 65 -13.03 -15.88 -4.74
CA THR A 65 -11.87 -15.91 -3.84
C THR A 65 -12.27 -16.45 -2.47
N TRP A 66 -13.42 -16.04 -1.93
CA TRP A 66 -13.94 -16.59 -0.68
C TRP A 66 -14.16 -18.09 -0.77
N ARG A 67 -14.75 -18.57 -1.90
CA ARG A 67 -14.93 -20.01 -2.12
C ARG A 67 -13.61 -20.78 -2.17
N GLN A 68 -12.59 -20.24 -2.84
CA GLN A 68 -11.25 -20.84 -2.88
C GLN A 68 -10.60 -20.92 -1.50
N LEU A 69 -10.90 -19.96 -0.62
CA LEU A 69 -10.46 -19.93 0.77
C LEU A 69 -11.33 -20.81 1.70
N GLY A 70 -12.22 -21.63 1.17
CA GLY A 70 -13.11 -22.50 1.96
C GLY A 70 -14.21 -21.75 2.70
N ARG A 71 -14.56 -20.55 2.26
CA ARG A 71 -15.61 -19.71 2.85
C ARG A 71 -16.74 -19.45 1.86
N GLN A 72 -17.93 -19.26 2.39
CA GLN A 72 -19.12 -18.94 1.61
C GLN A 72 -19.70 -17.61 2.06
N VAL A 73 -20.02 -16.75 1.09
CA VAL A 73 -20.73 -15.50 1.36
C VAL A 73 -22.15 -15.82 1.86
N ASN A 74 -22.53 -15.22 2.97
CA ASN A 74 -23.81 -15.44 3.61
C ASN A 74 -24.97 -14.94 2.74
N HIS A 75 -26.10 -15.65 2.80
CA HIS A 75 -27.29 -15.21 2.07
C HIS A 75 -27.74 -13.82 2.53
N GLY A 76 -28.01 -12.93 1.58
CA GLY A 76 -28.42 -11.55 1.89
C GLY A 76 -27.26 -10.59 2.19
N ALA A 77 -26.01 -11.04 2.17
CA ALA A 77 -24.85 -10.17 2.39
C ALA A 77 -24.81 -9.01 1.38
N ARG A 78 -24.54 -7.80 1.88
CA ARG A 78 -24.43 -6.60 1.06
C ARG A 78 -22.98 -6.42 0.57
N GLY A 79 -22.74 -6.76 -0.71
CA GLY A 79 -21.42 -6.57 -1.30
C GLY A 79 -21.02 -5.10 -1.40
N ILE A 80 -19.75 -4.84 -1.14
CA ILE A 80 -19.05 -3.56 -1.30
C ILE A 80 -18.79 -3.35 -2.77
N LEU A 81 -19.16 -2.21 -3.34
CA LEU A 81 -18.91 -1.87 -4.74
C LEU A 81 -17.50 -1.29 -4.88
N ILE A 82 -16.72 -1.87 -5.77
CA ILE A 82 -15.39 -1.38 -6.16
C ILE A 82 -15.26 -1.35 -7.68
N PHE A 83 -14.18 -0.77 -8.19
CA PHE A 83 -13.85 -0.77 -9.60
C PHE A 83 -12.88 -1.90 -9.95
N ALA A 84 -13.18 -2.65 -11.00
CA ALA A 84 -12.26 -3.61 -11.61
C ALA A 84 -11.94 -3.20 -13.05
N PRO A 85 -10.68 -3.34 -13.49
CA PRO A 85 -10.32 -3.03 -14.87
C PRO A 85 -10.99 -4.01 -15.83
N VAL A 86 -11.45 -3.51 -16.97
CA VAL A 86 -11.87 -4.30 -18.11
C VAL A 86 -10.71 -4.31 -19.08
N VAL A 87 -10.07 -5.47 -19.19
CA VAL A 87 -8.91 -5.65 -20.04
C VAL A 87 -9.21 -6.56 -21.20
N ARG A 88 -8.72 -6.23 -22.39
CA ARG A 88 -8.75 -7.09 -23.57
C ARG A 88 -7.35 -7.66 -23.78
N ARG A 89 -7.23 -8.99 -23.77
CA ARG A 89 -6.02 -9.69 -24.19
C ARG A 89 -5.99 -9.74 -25.71
N LYS A 90 -4.87 -9.43 -26.35
CA LYS A 90 -4.67 -9.75 -27.76
C LYS A 90 -4.43 -11.26 -27.84
N ALA A 91 -5.28 -11.98 -28.56
CA ALA A 91 -4.97 -13.35 -28.98
C ALA A 91 -3.88 -13.28 -30.05
N ASP A 92 -2.92 -14.19 -30.01
CA ASP A 92 -1.95 -14.36 -31.09
C ASP A 92 -2.68 -14.67 -32.39
N MET A 93 -2.02 -14.33 -33.53
CA MET A 93 -2.53 -14.62 -34.88
C MET A 93 -2.79 -16.12 -35.12
N ASN A 94 -2.43 -17.01 -34.20
CA ASN A 94 -2.61 -18.46 -34.24
C ASN A 94 -3.68 -19.01 -33.27
N GLY A 95 -4.47 -18.14 -32.61
CA GLY A 95 -5.61 -18.59 -31.79
C GLY A 95 -5.26 -19.36 -30.51
N ARG A 96 -4.00 -19.35 -30.06
CA ARG A 96 -3.60 -19.95 -28.79
C ARG A 96 -3.65 -18.89 -27.67
N GLU A 97 -4.39 -19.19 -26.60
CA GLU A 97 -4.33 -18.46 -25.34
C GLU A 97 -2.99 -18.78 -24.65
N GLU A 98 -2.01 -17.89 -24.74
CA GLU A 98 -0.83 -18.00 -23.91
C GLU A 98 -1.14 -17.50 -22.51
N ALA A 99 -0.94 -18.42 -21.55
CA ALA A 99 -1.00 -18.13 -20.13
C ALA A 99 0.16 -17.19 -19.74
N THR A 100 -0.19 -16.16 -19.02
CA THR A 100 0.65 -15.16 -18.38
C THR A 100 1.97 -15.68 -17.85
N GLY A 101 3.03 -15.19 -18.40
CA GLY A 101 4.36 -15.07 -17.83
C GLY A 101 4.92 -13.74 -18.29
N ASP A 102 5.58 -13.09 -17.39
CA ASP A 102 6.28 -11.83 -17.43
C ASP A 102 7.08 -11.58 -18.73
N ASN A 103 6.40 -11.31 -19.87
CA ASN A 103 7.00 -10.73 -21.08
C ASN A 103 5.97 -10.56 -22.22
N GLY A 104 5.58 -9.32 -22.50
CA GLY A 104 5.18 -8.93 -23.87
C GLY A 104 3.72 -9.09 -24.28
N SER A 105 2.81 -9.52 -23.44
CA SER A 105 1.36 -9.51 -23.75
C SER A 105 0.80 -8.09 -23.68
N PHE A 106 0.48 -7.49 -24.79
CA PHE A 106 -0.21 -6.20 -24.83
C PHE A 106 -1.64 -6.35 -24.32
N VAL A 107 -1.82 -6.10 -23.02
CA VAL A 107 -3.13 -6.00 -22.39
C VAL A 107 -3.65 -4.59 -22.60
N LYS A 108 -4.70 -4.40 -23.39
CA LYS A 108 -5.34 -3.09 -23.58
C LYS A 108 -6.40 -2.88 -22.51
N LEU A 109 -6.23 -1.86 -21.69
CA LEU A 109 -7.27 -1.38 -20.78
C LEU A 109 -8.41 -0.76 -21.60
N LEU A 110 -9.62 -1.29 -21.48
CA LEU A 110 -10.81 -0.80 -22.17
C LEU A 110 -11.65 0.14 -21.28
N GLY A 111 -11.45 0.09 -19.95
CA GLY A 111 -12.20 0.88 -18.99
C GLY A 111 -12.30 0.18 -17.63
N PHE A 112 -13.24 0.62 -16.82
CA PHE A 112 -13.53 0.05 -15.52
C PHE A 112 -14.98 -0.38 -15.43
N ARG A 113 -15.24 -1.44 -14.68
CA ARG A 113 -16.58 -1.91 -14.32
C ARG A 113 -16.75 -1.97 -12.82
N GLY A 114 -17.96 -1.75 -12.33
CA GLY A 114 -18.31 -1.99 -10.95
C GLY A 114 -18.39 -3.49 -10.68
N VAL A 115 -17.69 -3.95 -9.65
CA VAL A 115 -17.77 -5.32 -9.14
C VAL A 115 -18.07 -5.29 -7.65
N ARG A 116 -18.59 -6.41 -7.12
CA ARG A 116 -18.86 -6.52 -5.69
C ARG A 116 -17.84 -7.43 -5.04
N VAL A 117 -17.25 -6.95 -3.95
CA VAL A 117 -16.49 -7.74 -2.99
C VAL A 117 -17.27 -7.83 -1.68
N PHE A 118 -16.94 -8.78 -0.84
CA PHE A 118 -17.62 -9.04 0.42
C PHE A 118 -16.61 -9.01 1.55
N ALA A 119 -17.03 -8.49 2.70
CA ALA A 119 -16.23 -8.48 3.91
C ALA A 119 -16.15 -9.90 4.51
N GLU A 120 -15.08 -10.18 5.25
CA GLU A 120 -14.91 -11.47 5.94
C GLU A 120 -16.08 -11.76 6.88
N GLU A 121 -16.58 -10.73 7.58
CA GLU A 121 -17.69 -10.78 8.51
C GLU A 121 -19.02 -11.22 7.85
N ASP A 122 -19.13 -10.97 6.55
CA ASP A 122 -20.28 -11.38 5.74
C ASP A 122 -20.12 -12.79 5.15
N THR A 123 -19.16 -13.59 5.64
CA THR A 123 -18.90 -14.95 5.16
C THR A 123 -18.85 -15.97 6.30
N SER A 124 -19.14 -17.22 5.98
CA SER A 124 -19.03 -18.37 6.90
C SER A 124 -18.11 -19.44 6.30
N GLY A 125 -17.37 -20.17 7.13
CA GLY A 125 -16.48 -21.25 6.70
C GLY A 125 -15.22 -21.35 7.52
N GLN A 126 -14.16 -21.91 6.95
CA GLN A 126 -12.88 -22.09 7.63
C GLN A 126 -12.29 -20.76 8.12
N PRO A 127 -11.67 -20.73 9.31
CA PRO A 127 -10.90 -19.58 9.75
C PRO A 127 -9.80 -19.26 8.73
N ILE A 128 -9.67 -17.99 8.38
CA ILE A 128 -8.54 -17.56 7.55
C ILE A 128 -7.35 -17.36 8.48
N PRO A 129 -6.19 -17.93 8.16
CA PRO A 129 -4.98 -17.67 8.92
C PRO A 129 -4.76 -16.14 9.03
N ALA A 130 -4.49 -15.66 10.22
CA ALA A 130 -4.04 -14.28 10.39
C ALA A 130 -2.77 -14.10 9.54
N LEU A 131 -2.61 -12.92 8.94
CA LEU A 131 -1.32 -12.55 8.38
C LEU A 131 -0.28 -12.76 9.48
N SER A 132 0.86 -13.38 9.14
CA SER A 132 1.95 -13.52 10.09
C SER A 132 2.31 -12.13 10.59
N ARG A 133 1.99 -11.86 11.86
CA ARG A 133 2.41 -10.63 12.53
C ARG A 133 3.69 -10.95 13.27
N CYS A 134 4.65 -10.05 13.19
CA CYS A 134 5.79 -10.14 14.08
C CYS A 134 5.32 -9.75 15.49
N SER A 135 5.75 -10.49 16.49
CA SER A 135 5.54 -10.18 17.91
C SER A 135 6.72 -9.35 18.45
N GLY A 136 7.05 -8.25 17.78
CA GLY A 136 8.16 -7.36 18.16
C GLY A 136 9.50 -7.67 17.49
N ASP A 137 9.71 -8.85 16.90
CA ASP A 137 10.92 -9.19 16.14
C ASP A 137 10.63 -9.29 14.64
N PRO A 138 11.06 -8.30 13.81
CA PRO A 138 10.83 -8.29 12.38
C PRO A 138 11.81 -9.14 11.56
N SER A 139 12.72 -9.91 12.18
CA SER A 139 13.88 -10.56 11.52
C SER A 139 13.58 -11.23 10.18
N ALA A 140 12.50 -12.03 10.11
CA ALA A 140 12.11 -12.71 8.88
C ALA A 140 11.61 -11.77 7.77
N PHE A 141 11.00 -10.65 8.15
CA PHE A 141 10.52 -9.61 7.22
C PHE A 141 11.67 -8.70 6.80
N ASP A 142 12.59 -8.39 7.73
CA ASP A 142 13.79 -7.59 7.47
C ASP A 142 14.67 -8.27 6.42
N GLU A 143 14.94 -9.57 6.58
CA GLU A 143 15.72 -10.34 5.61
C GLU A 143 15.09 -10.27 4.20
N ARG A 144 13.77 -10.42 4.08
CA ARG A 144 13.08 -10.32 2.78
C ARG A 144 13.10 -8.92 2.20
N LEU A 145 12.97 -7.89 3.05
CA LEU A 145 13.10 -6.50 2.60
C LEU A 145 14.51 -6.25 2.04
N ARG A 146 15.54 -6.76 2.69
CA ARG A 146 16.92 -6.70 2.20
C ARG A 146 17.10 -7.44 0.87
N GLN A 147 16.55 -8.64 0.77
CA GLN A 147 16.57 -9.42 -0.48
C GLN A 147 15.85 -8.69 -1.61
N PHE A 148 14.69 -8.11 -1.33
CA PHE A 148 13.94 -7.28 -2.29
C PHE A 148 14.77 -6.10 -2.79
N LEU A 149 15.39 -5.33 -1.89
CA LEU A 149 16.21 -4.18 -2.24
C LEU A 149 17.47 -4.63 -3.05
N THR A 150 18.13 -5.69 -2.62
CA THR A 150 19.29 -6.25 -3.32
C THR A 150 18.92 -6.73 -4.74
N SER A 151 17.76 -7.37 -4.92
CA SER A 151 17.27 -7.79 -6.23
C SER A 151 17.04 -6.63 -7.21
N ARG A 152 16.88 -5.41 -6.67
CA ARG A 152 16.78 -4.15 -7.44
C ARG A 152 18.11 -3.45 -7.66
N GLY A 153 19.21 -4.10 -7.29
CA GLY A 153 20.56 -3.54 -7.43
C GLY A 153 20.90 -2.50 -6.38
N ILE A 154 20.16 -2.44 -5.25
CA ILE A 154 20.44 -1.52 -4.16
C ILE A 154 21.46 -2.16 -3.23
N GLN A 155 22.58 -1.47 -3.00
CA GLN A 155 23.60 -1.85 -2.05
C GLN A 155 23.20 -1.39 -0.63
N LEU A 156 23.34 -2.28 0.34
CA LEU A 156 23.07 -1.98 1.75
C LEU A 156 24.41 -1.96 2.51
N GLU A 157 24.65 -0.87 3.21
CA GLU A 157 25.87 -0.69 4.01
C GLU A 157 25.52 -0.14 5.40
N TYR A 158 26.46 -0.30 6.34
CA TYR A 158 26.40 0.30 7.68
C TYR A 158 27.53 1.30 7.86
N SER A 159 27.22 2.45 8.44
CA SER A 159 28.23 3.47 8.73
C SER A 159 27.86 4.35 9.92
N GLU A 160 28.80 4.55 10.83
CA GLU A 160 28.69 5.55 11.91
C GLU A 160 28.77 7.00 11.40
N ASN A 161 29.30 7.19 10.19
CA ASN A 161 29.54 8.52 9.62
C ASN A 161 28.28 9.24 9.19
N ILE A 162 27.12 8.57 9.19
CA ILE A 162 25.83 9.19 8.85
C ILE A 162 25.17 9.92 10.02
N ARG A 163 25.73 9.79 11.25
CA ARG A 163 25.19 10.48 12.43
C ARG A 163 25.00 12.00 12.18
N PRO A 164 23.90 12.60 12.64
CA PRO A 164 22.87 12.04 13.51
C PRO A 164 21.75 11.27 12.80
N ALA A 165 21.82 11.06 11.48
CA ALA A 165 20.84 10.28 10.74
C ALA A 165 20.92 8.79 11.11
N GLN A 166 19.78 8.11 11.08
CA GLN A 166 19.67 6.66 11.28
C GLN A 166 19.74 5.89 9.96
N GLY A 167 19.33 6.53 8.85
CA GLY A 167 19.42 6.02 7.50
C GLY A 167 19.78 7.12 6.51
N GLN A 168 20.25 6.73 5.35
CA GLN A 168 20.52 7.63 4.23
C GLN A 168 20.36 6.87 2.91
N CYS A 169 19.55 7.42 2.00
CA CYS A 169 19.34 6.86 0.67
C CYS A 169 20.04 7.73 -0.40
N SER A 170 20.75 7.06 -1.31
CA SER A 170 21.32 7.64 -2.52
C SER A 170 21.05 6.73 -3.72
N ALA A 171 21.40 7.14 -4.93
CA ALA A 171 21.17 6.34 -6.12
C ALA A 171 21.88 4.96 -6.00
N GLY A 172 21.08 3.90 -5.94
CA GLY A 172 21.56 2.51 -5.85
C GLY A 172 22.17 2.10 -4.51
N LYS A 173 22.04 2.92 -3.44
CA LYS A 173 22.65 2.63 -2.16
C LYS A 173 21.84 3.15 -0.99
N ILE A 174 21.67 2.33 0.04
CA ILE A 174 21.15 2.69 1.35
C ILE A 174 22.20 2.43 2.40
N VAL A 175 22.43 3.41 3.27
CA VAL A 175 23.36 3.31 4.42
C VAL A 175 22.55 3.39 5.70
N LEU A 176 22.75 2.45 6.62
CA LEU A 176 22.08 2.41 7.92
C LEU A 176 23.09 2.67 9.04
N LEU A 177 22.62 3.25 10.13
CA LEU A 177 23.39 3.38 11.36
C LEU A 177 23.48 2.00 12.03
N PRO A 178 24.68 1.50 12.40
CA PRO A 178 24.79 0.21 13.07
C PRO A 178 24.28 0.26 14.52
N GLY A 179 23.81 -0.89 15.03
CA GLY A 179 23.43 -1.08 16.44
C GLY A 179 22.06 -0.52 16.83
N MET A 180 21.18 -0.27 15.87
CA MET A 180 19.78 0.04 16.14
C MET A 180 19.03 -1.19 16.69
N ASP A 181 17.96 -0.93 17.43
CA ASP A 181 16.97 -1.96 17.75
C ASP A 181 16.37 -2.55 16.45
N PRO A 182 16.15 -3.88 16.35
CA PRO A 182 15.66 -4.50 15.12
C PRO A 182 14.36 -3.89 14.56
N ALA A 183 13.43 -3.50 15.42
CA ALA A 183 12.19 -2.88 14.99
C ALA A 183 12.42 -1.46 14.43
N VAL A 184 13.34 -0.71 15.04
CA VAL A 184 13.75 0.61 14.57
C VAL A 184 14.49 0.47 13.24
N GLU A 185 15.43 -0.47 13.14
CA GLU A 185 16.21 -0.71 11.92
C GLU A 185 15.31 -1.08 10.73
N PHE A 186 14.33 -1.97 10.95
CA PHE A 186 13.34 -2.31 9.94
C PHE A 186 12.53 -1.07 9.46
N SER A 187 12.06 -0.24 10.41
CA SER A 187 11.31 0.97 10.07
C SER A 187 12.15 1.96 9.29
N VAL A 188 13.42 2.16 9.70
CA VAL A 188 14.37 3.02 8.97
C VAL A 188 14.65 2.47 7.59
N LEU A 189 14.88 1.15 7.44
CA LEU A 189 15.10 0.52 6.13
C LEU A 189 13.87 0.67 5.22
N ALA A 190 12.65 0.54 5.75
CA ALA A 190 11.43 0.76 5.00
C ALA A 190 11.26 2.23 4.56
N HIS A 191 11.67 3.19 5.40
CA HIS A 191 11.71 4.61 5.07
C HIS A 191 12.67 4.90 3.90
N GLU A 192 13.91 4.40 3.98
CA GLU A 192 14.90 4.57 2.91
C GLU A 192 14.49 3.85 1.62
N ALA A 193 13.80 2.69 1.74
CA ALA A 193 13.19 2.01 0.61
C ALA A 193 12.09 2.88 -0.04
N GLY A 194 11.27 3.57 0.78
CA GLY A 194 10.31 4.56 0.31
C GLY A 194 10.96 5.67 -0.51
N HIS A 195 12.06 6.25 -0.01
CA HIS A 195 12.83 7.22 -0.77
C HIS A 195 13.35 6.64 -2.09
N HIS A 196 13.85 5.42 -2.08
CA HIS A 196 14.37 4.79 -3.30
C HIS A 196 13.29 4.56 -4.35
N LEU A 197 12.13 4.07 -3.95
CA LEU A 197 11.03 3.76 -4.85
C LEU A 197 10.32 5.01 -5.40
N LEU A 198 10.26 6.09 -4.62
CA LEU A 198 9.45 7.26 -4.94
C LEU A 198 10.26 8.47 -5.44
N HIS A 199 11.50 8.66 -4.97
CA HIS A 199 12.15 9.97 -5.06
C HIS A 199 13.43 9.97 -5.90
N PHE A 200 13.58 9.01 -6.82
CA PHE A 200 14.62 9.05 -7.85
C PHE A 200 14.02 9.36 -9.23
N GLY A 201 14.73 10.14 -10.04
CA GLY A 201 14.27 10.58 -11.35
C GLY A 201 13.49 11.91 -11.33
N GLU A 202 12.44 12.00 -12.16
CA GLU A 202 11.68 13.25 -12.39
C GLU A 202 10.95 13.70 -11.12
N ARG A 203 10.30 12.80 -10.39
CA ARG A 203 9.55 13.12 -9.18
C ARG A 203 10.38 13.85 -8.12
N ARG A 204 11.70 13.62 -8.06
CA ARG A 204 12.59 14.37 -7.16
C ARG A 204 12.59 15.87 -7.44
N ARG A 205 12.38 16.26 -8.70
CA ARG A 205 12.36 17.66 -9.14
C ARG A 205 11.00 18.30 -8.92
N GLU A 206 9.94 17.51 -8.96
CA GLU A 206 8.54 17.96 -8.87
C GLU A 206 8.07 18.10 -7.42
N THR A 207 8.75 17.46 -6.46
CA THR A 207 8.36 17.44 -5.05
C THR A 207 9.33 18.20 -4.17
N THR A 208 8.80 18.85 -3.12
CA THR A 208 9.62 19.50 -2.08
C THR A 208 10.28 18.43 -1.20
N LYS A 209 11.36 18.82 -0.49
CA LYS A 209 11.97 17.93 0.50
C LYS A 209 10.94 17.44 1.53
N ARG A 210 10.08 18.35 2.01
CA ARG A 210 9.07 18.05 3.01
C ARG A 210 8.08 16.97 2.52
N VAL A 211 7.59 17.08 1.28
CA VAL A 211 6.71 16.06 0.68
C VAL A 211 7.41 14.71 0.61
N ARG A 212 8.68 14.69 0.15
CA ARG A 212 9.44 13.44 0.06
C ARG A 212 9.64 12.73 1.39
N GLU A 213 10.00 13.50 2.44
CA GLU A 213 10.16 12.93 3.79
C GLU A 213 8.83 12.36 4.30
N THR A 214 7.73 13.09 4.09
CA THR A 214 6.40 12.64 4.54
C THR A 214 5.92 11.41 3.77
N GLU A 215 6.16 11.33 2.47
CA GLU A 215 5.83 10.15 1.66
C GLU A 215 6.64 8.92 2.10
N ALA A 216 7.94 9.07 2.33
CA ALA A 216 8.79 7.98 2.81
C ALA A 216 8.39 7.51 4.21
N GLU A 217 8.05 8.45 5.10
CA GLU A 217 7.53 8.12 6.44
C GLU A 217 6.20 7.38 6.36
N ALA A 218 5.29 7.79 5.46
CA ALA A 218 4.03 7.09 5.25
C ALA A 218 4.24 5.67 4.71
N VAL A 219 5.19 5.44 3.81
CA VAL A 219 5.55 4.10 3.33
C VAL A 219 6.06 3.24 4.49
N ALA A 220 6.98 3.78 5.32
CA ALA A 220 7.50 3.07 6.49
C ALA A 220 6.38 2.70 7.47
N PHE A 221 5.45 3.62 7.73
CA PHE A 221 4.27 3.37 8.55
C PHE A 221 3.42 2.22 8.00
N VAL A 222 3.03 2.29 6.72
CA VAL A 222 2.19 1.27 6.07
C VAL A 222 2.85 -0.11 6.09
N VAL A 223 4.15 -0.17 5.78
CA VAL A 223 4.90 -1.44 5.76
C VAL A 223 5.05 -2.02 7.17
N SER A 224 5.36 -1.19 8.16
CA SER A 224 5.46 -1.62 9.57
C SER A 224 4.12 -2.12 10.11
N GLU A 225 3.02 -1.40 9.86
CA GLU A 225 1.67 -1.80 10.25
C GLU A 225 1.25 -3.13 9.60
N ALA A 226 1.64 -3.36 8.34
CA ALA A 226 1.31 -4.59 7.62
C ALA A 226 1.91 -5.84 8.28
N ILE A 227 3.07 -5.73 8.92
CA ILE A 227 3.71 -6.84 9.64
C ILE A 227 3.39 -6.85 11.15
N GLY A 228 2.62 -5.86 11.62
CA GLY A 228 2.18 -5.75 13.02
C GLY A 228 3.21 -5.12 13.95
N LEU A 229 4.18 -4.37 13.43
CA LEU A 229 5.02 -3.47 14.23
C LEU A 229 4.23 -2.21 14.54
N GLU A 230 4.26 -1.78 15.81
CA GLU A 230 3.75 -0.47 16.16
C GLU A 230 4.64 0.61 15.53
N ALA A 231 4.04 1.47 14.72
CA ALA A 231 4.78 2.56 14.09
C ALA A 231 5.20 3.59 15.14
N MET A 232 6.50 3.73 15.34
CA MET A 232 7.09 4.52 16.44
C MET A 232 7.06 6.04 16.22
N ARG A 233 6.58 6.56 15.08
CA ARG A 233 6.67 7.99 14.75
C ARG A 233 5.35 8.74 14.80
N SER A 234 5.44 10.04 15.14
CA SER A 234 4.28 10.88 15.44
C SER A 234 3.53 11.35 14.19
N SER A 235 2.23 11.48 14.35
CA SER A 235 1.25 11.85 13.32
C SER A 235 1.33 13.30 12.83
N SER A 236 2.10 14.16 13.47
CA SER A 236 2.13 15.61 13.15
C SER A 236 2.78 15.91 11.80
N GLU A 237 3.60 14.99 11.28
CA GLU A 237 4.31 15.17 10.00
C GLU A 237 3.40 14.95 8.79
N TYR A 238 2.35 14.15 8.93
CA TYR A 238 1.42 13.82 7.82
C TYR A 238 0.56 15.00 7.35
N ILE A 239 0.38 16.03 8.19
CA ILE A 239 -0.31 17.27 7.81
C ILE A 239 0.39 17.94 6.63
N SER A 240 1.69 17.68 6.46
CA SER A 240 2.48 18.26 5.38
C SER A 240 2.23 17.64 3.99
N LEU A 241 1.53 16.51 3.88
CA LEU A 241 1.07 15.97 2.60
C LEU A 241 0.01 16.86 1.96
N TYR A 242 -0.67 17.64 2.78
CA TYR A 242 -1.67 18.58 2.31
C TYR A 242 -1.20 20.02 2.62
N SER A 243 -0.83 20.73 1.59
CA SER A 243 -0.49 22.15 1.63
C SER A 243 -1.55 23.03 0.95
N GLY A 244 -2.82 22.59 0.98
CA GLY A 244 -3.92 23.22 0.24
C GLY A 244 -4.09 22.71 -1.19
N ASP A 245 -3.28 21.74 -1.61
CA ASP A 245 -3.31 21.14 -2.94
C ASP A 245 -3.87 19.71 -2.88
N ARG A 246 -5.12 19.55 -3.29
CA ARG A 246 -5.81 18.26 -3.29
C ARG A 246 -5.24 17.29 -4.33
N ASP A 247 -4.75 17.81 -5.46
CA ASP A 247 -4.18 16.98 -6.51
C ASP A 247 -2.85 16.39 -6.04
N LEU A 248 -2.02 17.18 -5.37
CA LEU A 248 -0.79 16.72 -4.73
C LEU A 248 -1.06 15.66 -3.65
N LEU A 249 -2.08 15.85 -2.81
CA LEU A 249 -2.48 14.84 -1.81
C LEU A 249 -2.86 13.53 -2.48
N THR A 250 -3.70 13.58 -3.51
CA THR A 250 -4.15 12.39 -4.24
C THR A 250 -2.98 11.65 -4.85
N GLU A 251 -2.12 12.38 -5.54
CA GLU A 251 -0.91 11.83 -6.18
C GLU A 251 0.03 11.18 -5.15
N SER A 252 0.30 11.87 -4.03
CA SER A 252 1.12 11.34 -2.94
C SER A 252 0.54 10.04 -2.37
N LEU A 253 -0.76 9.99 -2.10
CA LEU A 253 -1.43 8.79 -1.60
C LEU A 253 -1.38 7.62 -2.58
N GLU A 254 -1.51 7.87 -3.88
CA GLU A 254 -1.36 6.83 -4.92
C GLU A 254 0.07 6.28 -4.98
N HIS A 255 1.06 7.14 -4.85
CA HIS A 255 2.46 6.75 -4.81
C HIS A 255 2.78 5.93 -3.55
N ILE A 256 2.35 6.39 -2.38
CA ILE A 256 2.50 5.67 -1.11
C ILE A 256 1.85 4.28 -1.21
N GLN A 257 0.61 4.20 -1.70
CA GLN A 257 -0.10 2.93 -1.86
C GLN A 257 0.67 1.96 -2.77
N ARG A 258 1.18 2.43 -3.91
CA ARG A 258 1.92 1.60 -4.86
C ARG A 258 3.24 1.09 -4.28
N ALA A 259 4.04 1.98 -3.69
CA ALA A 259 5.33 1.61 -3.11
C ALA A 259 5.16 0.66 -1.93
N SER A 260 4.22 0.94 -1.04
CA SER A 260 3.93 0.07 0.11
C SER A 260 3.42 -1.31 -0.33
N ALA A 261 2.52 -1.36 -1.32
CA ALA A 261 2.00 -2.62 -1.87
C ALA A 261 3.12 -3.49 -2.47
N GLU A 262 4.07 -2.87 -3.15
CA GLU A 262 5.22 -3.55 -3.73
C GLU A 262 6.13 -4.16 -2.66
N ILE A 263 6.47 -3.38 -1.63
CA ILE A 263 7.25 -3.87 -0.49
C ILE A 263 6.49 -4.98 0.24
N ILE A 264 5.23 -4.75 0.62
CA ILE A 264 4.42 -5.73 1.37
C ILE A 264 4.32 -7.05 0.60
N THR A 265 4.13 -7.00 -0.72
CA THR A 265 4.07 -8.19 -1.56
C THR A 265 5.39 -8.96 -1.55
N ALA A 266 6.52 -8.24 -1.56
CA ALA A 266 7.85 -8.85 -1.55
C ALA A 266 8.20 -9.49 -0.21
N ILE A 267 7.78 -8.87 0.92
CA ILE A 267 8.08 -9.38 2.26
C ILE A 267 7.03 -10.36 2.80
N ALA A 268 5.87 -10.49 2.12
CA ALA A 268 4.85 -11.46 2.51
C ALA A 268 5.43 -12.89 2.56
N VAL A 269 5.07 -13.64 3.60
CA VAL A 269 5.44 -15.05 3.70
C VAL A 269 4.71 -15.82 2.60
N PRO A 270 5.39 -16.56 1.73
CA PRO A 270 4.72 -17.48 0.82
C PRO A 270 3.87 -18.45 1.64
N LYS A 271 2.62 -18.65 1.22
CA LYS A 271 1.70 -19.62 1.85
C LYS A 271 2.11 -21.04 1.48
#